data_ce94f4a3d0746a3ca2e85fb02d4a1556
#
_entry.id   ce94f4a3d0746a3ca2e85fb02d4a1556
#
_cell.length_a   1.000
_cell.length_b   1.000
_cell.length_c   1.000
_cell.angle_alpha   90.00
_cell.angle_beta   90.00
_cell.angle_gamma   90.00
#
_symmetry.space_group_name_H-M   'P 1'
#
loop_
_entity.id
_entity.type
_entity.pdbx_description
1 polymer ?
#
loop_
_entity_poly.entity_id
_entity_poly.type
_entity_poly.pdbx_seq_one_letter_code
_entity_poly.pdbx_strand_id
1 'polypeptide(L)'
;GPQLKLHQCGLPKKMALELFKPFIFNKLELQGLATTIKNAKKIVEAEGPEVWDILENVIREHPVLLNRAPTLHRLGIQAFEPVLIEGKAIQLHPLVCAAFNADFDGDQMAVHVPLSLEAQMEARTLMLASNNVLSPANGEPIIVPSQDIVLGLYYMTRERIAAKGEGMKFADIDELRKAYDQGFVDLHAKVTVRINESEINFDNSKTSKVKRYETTCGRALLSEILPQGLSFDLLNKTLNKKEISRLINV
;
A
#
# COMPACT_ATOMS: atom_id res chain seq x y z
N GLY A 1 5.49 2.79 -5.38
CA GLY A 1 4.32 2.36 -6.12
C GLY A 1 3.03 2.35 -5.32
N PRO A 2 2.20 3.41 -5.38
CA PRO A 2 0.93 3.46 -4.62
C PRO A 2 -0.11 2.42 -5.09
N GLN A 3 0.08 1.82 -6.26
CA GLN A 3 -0.81 0.78 -6.81
C GLN A 3 -0.54 -0.61 -6.21
N LEU A 4 0.60 -0.81 -5.56
CA LEU A 4 0.96 -2.06 -4.92
C LEU A 4 0.16 -2.26 -3.64
N LYS A 5 -0.18 -3.51 -3.34
CA LYS A 5 -0.67 -3.88 -2.02
C LYS A 5 0.46 -3.83 -0.99
N LEU A 6 0.12 -3.75 0.30
CA LEU A 6 1.09 -3.62 1.39
C LEU A 6 2.14 -4.75 1.40
N HIS A 7 1.75 -5.96 1.03
CA HIS A 7 2.60 -7.15 0.96
C HIS A 7 3.29 -7.34 -0.39
N GLN A 8 3.12 -6.43 -1.35
CA GLN A 8 3.69 -6.54 -2.68
C GLN A 8 4.86 -5.60 -2.87
N CYS A 9 5.84 -6.02 -3.67
CA CYS A 9 6.89 -5.17 -4.19
C CYS A 9 6.98 -5.28 -5.71
N GLY A 10 7.25 -4.18 -6.38
CA GLY A 10 7.53 -4.18 -7.81
C GLY A 10 8.99 -4.53 -8.07
N LEU A 11 9.23 -5.68 -8.70
CA LEU A 11 10.58 -6.15 -9.03
C LEU A 11 10.83 -6.00 -10.53
N PRO A 12 11.89 -5.30 -10.96
CA PRO A 12 12.25 -5.20 -12.37
C PRO A 12 12.44 -6.57 -13.02
N LYS A 13 11.83 -6.79 -14.19
CA LYS A 13 11.83 -8.09 -14.91
C LYS A 13 13.25 -8.65 -15.08
N LYS A 14 14.21 -7.82 -15.48
CA LYS A 14 15.60 -8.28 -15.66
C LYS A 14 16.26 -8.70 -14.35
N MET A 15 15.99 -8.00 -13.26
CA MET A 15 16.48 -8.38 -11.93
C MET A 15 15.84 -9.70 -11.48
N ALA A 16 14.54 -9.83 -11.67
CA ALA A 16 13.83 -11.07 -11.35
C ALA A 16 14.37 -12.26 -12.13
N LEU A 17 14.65 -12.09 -13.42
CA LEU A 17 15.24 -13.12 -14.26
C LEU A 17 16.59 -13.62 -13.70
N GLU A 18 17.46 -12.71 -13.27
CA GLU A 18 18.75 -13.06 -12.67
C GLU A 18 18.60 -13.80 -11.33
N LEU A 19 17.71 -13.31 -10.47
CA LEU A 19 17.49 -13.88 -9.13
C LEU A 19 16.86 -15.27 -9.16
N PHE A 20 15.94 -15.51 -10.10
CA PHE A 20 15.19 -16.75 -10.20
C PHE A 20 15.76 -17.74 -11.23
N LYS A 21 16.93 -17.47 -11.81
CA LYS A 21 17.59 -18.37 -12.78
C LYS A 21 17.59 -19.86 -12.39
N PRO A 22 17.97 -20.24 -11.16
CA PRO A 22 17.97 -21.66 -10.79
C PRO A 22 16.60 -22.33 -10.88
N PHE A 23 15.57 -21.60 -10.47
CA PHE A 23 14.20 -22.09 -10.53
C PHE A 23 13.67 -22.20 -11.96
N ILE A 24 14.05 -21.25 -12.84
CA ILE A 24 13.70 -21.27 -14.25
C ILE A 24 14.36 -22.46 -14.95
N PHE A 25 15.66 -22.74 -14.66
CA PHE A 25 16.35 -23.89 -15.22
C PHE A 25 15.65 -25.20 -14.86
N ASN A 26 15.30 -25.38 -13.60
CA ASN A 26 14.57 -26.56 -13.15
C ASN A 26 13.21 -26.70 -13.86
N LYS A 27 12.46 -25.61 -14.03
CA LYS A 27 11.18 -25.63 -14.74
C LYS A 27 11.32 -25.94 -16.21
N LEU A 28 12.36 -25.42 -16.89
CA LEU A 28 12.66 -25.73 -18.30
C LEU A 28 13.01 -27.21 -18.50
N GLU A 29 13.74 -27.81 -17.57
CA GLU A 29 14.05 -29.25 -17.59
C GLU A 29 12.78 -30.09 -17.36
N LEU A 30 11.95 -29.74 -16.36
CA LEU A 30 10.70 -30.46 -16.06
C LEU A 30 9.70 -30.39 -17.21
N GLN A 31 9.68 -29.30 -17.97
CA GLN A 31 8.80 -29.13 -19.14
C GLN A 31 9.38 -29.76 -20.41
N GLY A 32 10.60 -30.31 -20.34
CA GLY A 32 11.25 -30.92 -21.49
C GLY A 32 11.75 -29.93 -22.56
N LEU A 33 11.71 -28.63 -22.27
CA LEU A 33 12.19 -27.58 -23.19
C LEU A 33 13.73 -27.52 -23.25
N ALA A 34 14.39 -27.97 -22.20
CA ALA A 34 15.84 -28.06 -22.11
C ALA A 34 16.24 -29.46 -21.64
N THR A 35 17.15 -30.10 -22.36
CA THR A 35 17.71 -31.42 -22.02
C THR A 35 18.98 -31.33 -21.16
N THR A 36 19.61 -30.19 -21.16
CA THR A 36 20.85 -29.92 -20.42
C THR A 36 20.87 -28.52 -19.86
N ILE A 37 21.56 -28.32 -18.72
CA ILE A 37 21.75 -27.00 -18.09
C ILE A 37 22.35 -25.98 -19.07
N LYS A 38 23.27 -26.44 -19.95
CA LYS A 38 23.88 -25.57 -20.97
C LYS A 38 22.87 -25.07 -21.99
N ASN A 39 21.89 -25.91 -22.36
CA ASN A 39 20.81 -25.52 -23.26
C ASN A 39 19.82 -24.59 -22.55
N ALA A 40 19.44 -24.90 -21.30
CA ALA A 40 18.60 -24.04 -20.49
C ALA A 40 19.19 -22.62 -20.34
N LYS A 41 20.50 -22.53 -20.11
CA LYS A 41 21.21 -21.25 -20.03
C LYS A 41 21.10 -20.42 -21.30
N LYS A 42 21.26 -21.06 -22.49
CA LYS A 42 21.12 -20.38 -23.77
C LYS A 42 19.67 -19.89 -24.01
N ILE A 43 18.67 -20.67 -23.61
CA ILE A 43 17.27 -20.29 -23.74
C ILE A 43 16.97 -19.07 -22.87
N VAL A 44 17.45 -19.06 -21.63
CA VAL A 44 17.25 -17.92 -20.70
C VAL A 44 17.99 -16.68 -21.20
N GLU A 45 19.21 -16.81 -21.73
CA GLU A 45 19.97 -15.69 -22.31
C GLU A 45 19.31 -15.10 -23.57
N ALA A 46 18.52 -15.91 -24.30
CA ALA A 46 17.76 -15.43 -25.45
C ALA A 46 16.52 -14.60 -25.08
N GLU A 47 16.13 -14.56 -23.78
CA GLU A 47 15.00 -13.78 -23.25
C GLU A 47 13.69 -13.97 -24.05
N GLY A 48 13.42 -15.20 -24.51
CA GLY A 48 12.22 -15.51 -25.28
C GLY A 48 10.91 -15.41 -24.48
N PRO A 49 9.75 -15.34 -25.14
CA PRO A 49 8.44 -15.23 -24.47
C PRO A 49 8.20 -16.40 -23.49
N GLU A 50 8.65 -17.60 -23.83
CA GLU A 50 8.55 -18.79 -22.97
C GLU A 50 9.24 -18.62 -21.61
N VAL A 51 10.37 -17.90 -21.60
CA VAL A 51 11.15 -17.63 -20.38
C VAL A 51 10.36 -16.67 -19.47
N TRP A 52 9.69 -15.68 -20.05
CA TRP A 52 8.88 -14.73 -19.29
C TRP A 52 7.64 -15.39 -18.68
N ASP A 53 6.98 -16.27 -19.40
CA ASP A 53 5.84 -17.04 -18.91
C ASP A 53 6.26 -17.97 -17.74
N ILE A 54 7.40 -18.62 -17.87
CA ILE A 54 7.97 -19.46 -16.80
C ILE A 54 8.35 -18.61 -15.59
N LEU A 55 8.98 -17.46 -15.80
CA LEU A 55 9.35 -16.53 -14.73
C LEU A 55 8.11 -16.06 -13.96
N GLU A 56 7.04 -15.67 -14.65
CA GLU A 56 5.79 -15.26 -14.02
C GLU A 56 5.19 -16.38 -13.16
N ASN A 57 5.23 -17.62 -13.67
CA ASN A 57 4.75 -18.78 -12.91
C ASN A 57 5.63 -19.11 -11.69
N VAL A 58 6.94 -18.93 -11.79
CA VAL A 58 7.89 -19.18 -10.68
C VAL A 58 7.76 -18.14 -9.59
N ILE A 59 7.58 -16.88 -9.97
CA ILE A 59 7.44 -15.75 -9.02
C ILE A 59 6.12 -15.82 -8.26
N ARG A 60 5.07 -16.33 -8.90
CA ARG A 60 3.78 -16.50 -8.25
C ARG A 60 3.97 -17.36 -6.99
N GLU A 61 3.60 -16.80 -5.86
CA GLU A 61 3.71 -17.46 -4.55
C GLU A 61 5.13 -17.65 -4.00
N HIS A 62 6.17 -17.09 -4.62
CA HIS A 62 7.53 -17.15 -4.09
C HIS A 62 7.90 -15.80 -3.45
N PRO A 63 7.93 -15.69 -2.10
CA PRO A 63 8.25 -14.45 -1.44
C PRO A 63 9.72 -14.09 -1.63
N VAL A 64 10.01 -12.78 -1.70
CA VAL A 64 11.38 -12.24 -1.67
C VAL A 64 11.57 -11.42 -0.41
N LEU A 65 12.80 -11.39 0.10
CA LEU A 65 13.17 -10.55 1.23
C LEU A 65 13.87 -9.29 0.73
N LEU A 66 13.36 -8.12 1.14
CA LEU A 66 14.01 -6.84 0.90
C LEU A 66 14.72 -6.39 2.18
N ASN A 67 15.94 -5.92 2.04
CA ASN A 67 16.76 -5.38 3.12
C ASN A 67 17.32 -4.02 2.72
N ARG A 68 17.15 -3.00 3.57
CA ARG A 68 17.85 -1.73 3.47
C ARG A 68 18.89 -1.62 4.57
N ALA A 69 20.15 -1.40 4.19
CA ALA A 69 21.23 -1.10 5.13
C ALA A 69 21.21 0.39 5.54
N PRO A 70 21.50 0.75 6.81
CA PRO A 70 21.80 -0.16 7.93
C PRO A 70 20.52 -0.81 8.50
N THR A 71 20.59 -2.10 8.84
CA THR A 71 19.51 -2.83 9.47
C THR A 71 19.53 -2.57 10.98
N LEU A 72 18.77 -1.57 11.42
CA LEU A 72 18.77 -1.12 12.82
C LEU A 72 17.84 -1.94 13.71
N HIS A 73 16.82 -2.57 13.13
CA HIS A 73 15.84 -3.39 13.81
C HIS A 73 15.29 -4.47 12.86
N ARG A 74 14.57 -5.45 13.38
CA ARG A 74 14.09 -6.61 12.61
C ARG A 74 13.23 -6.25 11.40
N LEU A 75 12.51 -5.12 11.42
CA LEU A 75 11.67 -4.67 10.31
C LEU A 75 12.46 -4.00 9.17
N GLY A 76 13.78 -3.86 9.31
CA GLY A 76 14.69 -3.51 8.22
C GLY A 76 14.87 -4.63 7.19
N ILE A 77 14.33 -5.84 7.49
CA ILE A 77 14.20 -6.96 6.57
C ILE A 77 12.75 -7.43 6.60
N GLN A 78 12.06 -7.36 5.45
CA GLN A 78 10.69 -7.80 5.33
C GLN A 78 10.49 -8.62 4.06
N ALA A 79 9.51 -9.53 4.10
CA ALA A 79 9.11 -10.34 2.96
C ALA A 79 8.01 -9.64 2.16
N PHE A 80 8.08 -9.80 0.85
CA PHE A 80 7.10 -9.30 -0.11
C PHE A 80 6.82 -10.33 -1.19
N GLU A 81 5.62 -10.28 -1.74
CA GLU A 81 5.29 -10.98 -2.98
C GLU A 81 5.73 -10.11 -4.16
N PRO A 82 6.64 -10.60 -5.03
CA PRO A 82 7.12 -9.81 -6.15
C PRO A 82 6.06 -9.72 -7.26
N VAL A 83 5.93 -8.53 -7.81
CA VAL A 83 5.15 -8.25 -9.03
C VAL A 83 6.14 -7.74 -10.08
N LEU A 84 6.11 -8.34 -11.27
CA LEU A 84 7.00 -7.92 -12.36
C LEU A 84 6.61 -6.54 -12.87
N ILE A 85 7.60 -5.68 -12.96
CA ILE A 85 7.46 -4.32 -13.48
C ILE A 85 8.49 -4.03 -14.56
N GLU A 86 8.13 -3.10 -15.45
CA GLU A 86 9.09 -2.51 -16.38
C GLU A 86 9.95 -1.46 -15.66
N GLY A 87 11.16 -1.27 -16.15
CA GLY A 87 12.09 -0.30 -15.58
C GLY A 87 13.29 -0.94 -14.87
N LYS A 88 14.01 -0.14 -14.08
CA LYS A 88 15.26 -0.55 -13.43
C LYS A 88 15.22 -0.41 -11.90
N ALA A 89 14.19 0.24 -11.36
CA ALA A 89 14.07 0.51 -9.94
C ALA A 89 13.03 -0.40 -9.29
N ILE A 90 13.30 -0.85 -8.08
CA ILE A 90 12.36 -1.59 -7.24
C ILE A 90 11.26 -0.61 -6.82
N GLN A 91 10.00 -1.05 -6.91
CA GLN A 91 8.86 -0.29 -6.39
C GLN A 91 8.45 -0.84 -5.03
N LEU A 92 8.24 0.06 -4.10
CA LEU A 92 7.85 -0.25 -2.73
C LEU A 92 6.58 0.53 -2.37
N HIS A 93 5.73 -0.08 -1.55
CA HIS A 93 4.55 0.63 -1.05
C HIS A 93 4.98 1.74 -0.08
N PRO A 94 4.47 2.99 -0.21
CA PRO A 94 4.92 4.11 0.61
C PRO A 94 4.79 3.89 2.12
N LEU A 95 3.79 3.16 2.59
CA LEU A 95 3.57 2.90 4.01
C LEU A 95 4.66 2.05 4.67
N VAL A 96 5.38 1.21 3.92
CA VAL A 96 6.48 0.40 4.50
C VAL A 96 7.81 1.15 4.56
N CYS A 97 7.90 2.33 3.93
CA CYS A 97 9.13 3.14 3.93
C CYS A 97 9.58 3.53 5.34
N ALA A 98 8.64 3.80 6.24
CA ALA A 98 8.95 4.14 7.63
C ALA A 98 9.69 3.00 8.35
N ALA A 99 9.29 1.74 8.14
CA ALA A 99 9.91 0.56 8.72
C ALA A 99 11.36 0.34 8.23
N PHE A 100 11.62 0.63 6.95
CA PHE A 100 12.96 0.57 6.36
C PHE A 100 13.78 1.83 6.59
N ASN A 101 13.20 2.90 7.11
CA ASN A 101 13.77 4.25 7.10
C ASN A 101 14.24 4.63 5.68
N ALA A 102 13.44 4.30 4.67
CA ALA A 102 13.74 4.48 3.26
C ALA A 102 13.03 5.71 2.69
N ASP A 103 13.69 6.36 1.76
CA ASP A 103 13.09 7.38 0.90
C ASP A 103 13.38 7.07 -0.58
N PHE A 104 12.85 7.87 -1.48
CA PHE A 104 12.96 7.62 -2.92
C PHE A 104 13.97 8.56 -3.60
N ASP A 105 15.01 8.96 -2.89
CA ASP A 105 16.08 9.86 -3.38
C ASP A 105 17.27 9.12 -4.03
N GLY A 106 17.21 7.80 -4.11
CA GLY A 106 18.28 6.95 -4.67
C GLY A 106 18.75 5.85 -3.72
N ASP A 107 18.00 5.58 -2.67
CA ASP A 107 18.27 4.48 -1.75
C ASP A 107 18.39 3.14 -2.48
N GLN A 108 19.28 2.28 -1.99
CA GLN A 108 19.49 0.93 -2.50
C GLN A 108 18.98 -0.10 -1.50
N MET A 109 18.42 -1.19 -2.01
CA MET A 109 17.99 -2.34 -1.23
C MET A 109 18.58 -3.63 -1.77
N ALA A 110 18.95 -4.54 -0.86
CA ALA A 110 19.30 -5.91 -1.23
C ALA A 110 18.03 -6.75 -1.36
N VAL A 111 18.02 -7.63 -2.36
CA VAL A 111 16.95 -8.59 -2.59
C VAL A 111 17.49 -10.00 -2.34
N HIS A 112 16.83 -10.76 -1.48
CA HIS A 112 17.17 -12.13 -1.17
C HIS A 112 16.01 -13.06 -1.52
N VAL A 113 16.32 -14.20 -2.11
CA VAL A 113 15.33 -15.20 -2.50
C VAL A 113 15.49 -16.41 -1.57
N PRO A 114 14.46 -16.73 -0.75
CA PRO A 114 14.46 -17.96 0.04
C PRO A 114 14.50 -19.19 -0.86
N LEU A 115 15.44 -20.10 -0.65
CA LEU A 115 15.63 -21.26 -1.53
C LEU A 115 14.82 -22.47 -1.08
N SER A 116 14.78 -22.76 0.22
CA SER A 116 14.06 -23.90 0.75
C SER A 116 12.58 -23.59 1.00
N LEU A 117 11.74 -24.63 1.03
CA LEU A 117 10.31 -24.49 1.31
C LEU A 117 10.07 -23.96 2.73
N GLU A 118 10.86 -24.41 3.69
CA GLU A 118 10.81 -23.97 5.09
C GLU A 118 11.11 -22.47 5.20
N ALA A 119 12.16 -21.99 4.51
CA ALA A 119 12.50 -20.57 4.50
C ALA A 119 11.41 -19.72 3.83
N GLN A 120 10.77 -20.22 2.78
CA GLN A 120 9.62 -19.54 2.14
C GLN A 120 8.42 -19.46 3.09
N MET A 121 8.13 -20.52 3.84
CA MET A 121 7.05 -20.55 4.82
C MET A 121 7.33 -19.59 5.98
N GLU A 122 8.55 -19.55 6.51
CA GLU A 122 8.94 -18.56 7.52
C GLU A 122 8.83 -17.14 7.01
N ALA A 123 9.28 -16.86 5.78
CA ALA A 123 9.15 -15.56 5.15
C ALA A 123 7.68 -15.12 5.07
N ARG A 124 6.76 -16.01 4.67
CA ARG A 124 5.33 -15.70 4.58
C ARG A 124 4.65 -15.50 5.93
N THR A 125 4.98 -16.34 6.91
CA THR A 125 4.27 -16.32 8.19
C THR A 125 4.78 -15.24 9.14
N LEU A 126 6.11 -15.06 9.20
CA LEU A 126 6.75 -14.18 10.19
C LEU A 126 7.20 -12.84 9.62
N MET A 127 7.63 -12.80 8.34
CA MET A 127 8.33 -11.64 7.80
C MET A 127 7.52 -10.85 6.78
N LEU A 128 6.34 -11.32 6.38
CA LEU A 128 5.52 -10.59 5.40
C LEU A 128 5.14 -9.21 5.95
N ALA A 129 5.25 -8.18 5.11
CA ALA A 129 5.01 -6.79 5.53
C ALA A 129 3.61 -6.56 6.09
N SER A 130 2.59 -7.24 5.56
CA SER A 130 1.22 -7.18 6.08
C SER A 130 1.04 -7.75 7.49
N ASN A 131 1.94 -8.65 7.92
CA ASN A 131 1.89 -9.28 9.24
C ASN A 131 2.65 -8.48 10.31
N ASN A 132 3.40 -7.46 9.89
CA ASN A 132 4.26 -6.64 10.76
C ASN A 132 3.78 -5.18 10.83
N VAL A 133 2.50 -4.98 11.14
CA VAL A 133 1.87 -3.65 11.25
C VAL A 133 2.28 -2.95 12.54
N LEU A 134 2.40 -3.71 13.63
CA LEU A 134 2.72 -3.19 14.96
C LEU A 134 4.19 -3.38 15.32
N SER A 135 4.75 -2.42 16.05
CA SER A 135 6.10 -2.52 16.60
C SER A 135 6.16 -3.58 17.69
N PRO A 136 7.10 -4.54 17.62
CA PRO A 136 7.29 -5.48 18.71
C PRO A 136 7.91 -4.87 19.97
N ALA A 137 8.46 -3.65 19.88
CA ALA A 137 9.09 -2.98 21.01
C ALA A 137 8.08 -2.31 21.94
N ASN A 138 7.06 -1.66 21.38
CA ASN A 138 6.09 -0.84 22.14
C ASN A 138 4.62 -1.10 21.75
N GLY A 139 4.35 -1.95 20.75
CA GLY A 139 3.00 -2.23 20.27
C GLY A 139 2.37 -1.10 19.45
N GLU A 140 3.07 0.00 19.20
CA GLU A 140 2.57 1.10 18.38
C GLU A 140 2.58 0.73 16.89
N PRO A 141 1.66 1.28 16.08
CA PRO A 141 1.66 1.05 14.64
C PRO A 141 2.90 1.67 13.99
N ILE A 142 3.63 0.88 13.20
CA ILE A 142 4.77 1.34 12.38
C ILE A 142 4.30 1.76 11.00
N ILE A 143 3.29 1.09 10.48
CA ILE A 143 2.71 1.39 9.17
C ILE A 143 1.76 2.58 9.35
N VAL A 144 2.34 3.77 9.28
CA VAL A 144 1.62 5.04 9.41
C VAL A 144 1.80 5.90 8.17
N PRO A 145 0.81 6.71 7.80
CA PRO A 145 0.95 7.67 6.70
C PRO A 145 2.17 8.58 6.90
N SER A 146 3.02 8.65 5.90
CA SER A 146 4.24 9.46 5.90
C SER A 146 4.45 10.15 4.54
N GLN A 147 5.40 11.08 4.47
CA GLN A 147 5.83 11.73 3.24
C GLN A 147 4.65 12.27 2.39
N ASP A 148 4.50 11.82 1.17
CA ASP A 148 3.52 12.29 0.20
C ASP A 148 2.07 12.02 0.63
N ILE A 149 1.82 10.96 1.40
CA ILE A 149 0.48 10.64 1.90
C ILE A 149 0.02 11.72 2.88
N VAL A 150 0.90 12.17 3.78
CA VAL A 150 0.59 13.25 4.73
C VAL A 150 0.31 14.55 3.98
N LEU A 151 1.10 14.86 2.94
CA LEU A 151 0.89 16.03 2.11
C LEU A 151 -0.44 15.95 1.36
N GLY A 152 -0.77 14.78 0.81
CA GLY A 152 -2.04 14.53 0.13
C GLY A 152 -3.25 14.68 1.06
N LEU A 153 -3.20 14.11 2.26
CA LEU A 153 -4.25 14.25 3.27
C LEU A 153 -4.41 15.71 3.73
N TYR A 154 -3.30 16.42 3.93
CA TYR A 154 -3.33 17.85 4.24
C TYR A 154 -4.00 18.64 3.12
N TYR A 155 -3.61 18.41 1.86
CA TYR A 155 -4.19 19.09 0.71
C TYR A 155 -5.69 18.79 0.59
N MET A 156 -6.08 17.52 0.71
CA MET A 156 -7.48 17.08 0.57
C MET A 156 -8.40 17.68 1.65
N THR A 157 -7.89 17.85 2.88
CA THR A 157 -8.67 18.35 4.03
C THR A 157 -8.61 19.85 4.23
N ARG A 158 -7.87 20.59 3.39
CA ARG A 158 -7.75 22.03 3.44
C ARG A 158 -9.06 22.69 3.00
N GLU A 159 -9.43 23.80 3.64
CA GLU A 159 -10.54 24.66 3.25
C GLU A 159 -10.05 25.82 2.36
N ARG A 160 -10.83 26.18 1.36
CA ARG A 160 -10.59 27.34 0.51
C ARG A 160 -11.85 28.21 0.47
N ILE A 161 -11.69 29.48 0.78
CA ILE A 161 -12.75 30.48 0.74
C ILE A 161 -13.11 30.78 -0.71
N ALA A 162 -14.40 30.99 -0.99
CA ALA A 162 -14.95 31.26 -2.31
C ALA A 162 -14.64 30.16 -3.36
N ALA A 163 -14.58 28.91 -2.90
CA ALA A 163 -14.44 27.78 -3.81
C ALA A 163 -15.79 27.48 -4.50
N LYS A 164 -15.73 26.92 -5.72
CA LYS A 164 -16.93 26.55 -6.47
C LYS A 164 -17.79 25.57 -5.69
N GLY A 165 -19.08 25.85 -5.53
CA GLY A 165 -20.03 25.02 -4.79
C GLY A 165 -20.06 25.28 -3.27
N GLU A 166 -19.43 26.37 -2.78
CA GLU A 166 -19.49 26.75 -1.38
C GLU A 166 -20.94 26.99 -0.93
N GLY A 167 -21.30 26.47 0.25
CA GLY A 167 -22.63 26.60 0.85
C GLY A 167 -23.68 25.61 0.33
N MET A 168 -23.34 24.74 -0.64
CA MET A 168 -24.26 23.70 -1.10
C MET A 168 -24.56 22.67 -0.01
N LYS A 169 -25.77 22.11 -0.06
CA LYS A 169 -26.27 21.13 0.91
C LYS A 169 -26.55 19.82 0.20
N PHE A 170 -26.05 18.73 0.75
CA PHE A 170 -26.18 17.39 0.21
C PHE A 170 -26.87 16.45 1.19
N ALA A 171 -27.69 15.56 0.67
CA ALA A 171 -28.43 14.59 1.46
C ALA A 171 -27.55 13.45 1.98
N ASP A 172 -26.53 13.08 1.21
CA ASP A 172 -25.55 12.04 1.56
C ASP A 172 -24.19 12.29 0.87
N ILE A 173 -23.22 11.42 1.14
CA ILE A 173 -21.88 11.51 0.57
C ILE A 173 -21.87 11.10 -0.91
N ASP A 174 -22.76 10.20 -1.33
CA ASP A 174 -22.88 9.76 -2.74
C ASP A 174 -23.36 10.88 -3.64
N GLU A 175 -24.31 11.69 -3.19
CA GLU A 175 -24.75 12.90 -3.89
C GLU A 175 -23.61 13.91 -4.03
N LEU A 176 -22.86 14.13 -2.94
CA LEU A 176 -21.68 15.01 -2.95
C LEU A 176 -20.61 14.51 -3.92
N ARG A 177 -20.34 13.20 -3.96
CA ARG A 177 -19.38 12.60 -4.88
C ARG A 177 -19.78 12.84 -6.33
N LYS A 178 -21.04 12.60 -6.68
CA LYS A 178 -21.56 12.86 -8.03
C LYS A 178 -21.42 14.32 -8.42
N ALA A 179 -21.70 15.24 -7.49
CA ALA A 179 -21.54 16.68 -7.73
C ALA A 179 -20.06 17.07 -7.92
N TYR A 180 -19.15 16.45 -7.18
CA TYR A 180 -17.71 16.62 -7.35
C TYR A 180 -17.23 16.07 -8.70
N ASP A 181 -17.60 14.85 -9.07
CA ASP A 181 -17.22 14.22 -10.34
C ASP A 181 -17.70 14.99 -11.55
N GLN A 182 -18.87 15.63 -11.44
CA GLN A 182 -19.43 16.51 -12.48
C GLN A 182 -18.84 17.93 -12.45
N GLY A 183 -17.96 18.22 -11.50
CA GLY A 183 -17.31 19.53 -11.38
C GLY A 183 -18.21 20.65 -10.90
N PHE A 184 -19.33 20.37 -10.24
CA PHE A 184 -20.18 21.39 -9.61
C PHE A 184 -19.62 21.89 -8.28
N VAL A 185 -18.86 21.06 -7.59
CA VAL A 185 -18.25 21.34 -6.28
C VAL A 185 -16.76 21.12 -6.36
N ASP A 186 -15.98 22.05 -5.79
CA ASP A 186 -14.53 21.91 -5.65
C ASP A 186 -14.19 21.09 -4.40
N LEU A 187 -13.05 20.39 -4.42
CA LEU A 187 -12.55 19.56 -3.31
C LEU A 187 -12.48 20.31 -1.98
N HIS A 188 -12.11 21.59 -2.05
CA HIS A 188 -11.89 22.48 -0.90
C HIS A 188 -13.11 23.32 -0.53
N ALA A 189 -14.24 23.15 -1.23
CA ALA A 189 -15.45 23.92 -0.99
C ALA A 189 -16.09 23.51 0.35
N LYS A 190 -16.50 24.51 1.12
CA LYS A 190 -17.29 24.31 2.34
C LYS A 190 -18.72 23.95 1.99
N VAL A 191 -19.17 22.79 2.43
CA VAL A 191 -20.49 22.22 2.13
C VAL A 191 -21.15 21.68 3.39
N THR A 192 -22.47 21.50 3.35
CA THR A 192 -23.22 20.84 4.41
C THR A 192 -23.69 19.47 3.93
N VAL A 193 -23.28 18.42 4.64
CA VAL A 193 -23.59 17.04 4.28
C VAL A 193 -24.21 16.30 5.47
N ARG A 194 -25.13 15.36 5.21
CA ARG A 194 -25.58 14.39 6.19
C ARG A 194 -24.64 13.20 6.20
N ILE A 195 -24.17 12.83 7.39
CA ILE A 195 -23.29 11.68 7.60
C ILE A 195 -23.96 10.73 8.58
N ASN A 196 -23.99 9.45 8.23
CA ASN A 196 -24.45 8.38 9.10
C ASN A 196 -23.28 7.94 9.99
N GLU A 197 -23.32 8.32 11.26
CA GLU A 197 -22.39 7.81 12.26
C GLU A 197 -22.93 6.53 12.87
N SER A 198 -22.20 5.44 12.77
CA SER A 198 -22.49 4.21 13.51
C SER A 198 -21.72 4.24 14.82
N GLU A 199 -22.40 4.49 15.92
CA GLU A 199 -21.84 4.28 17.26
C GLU A 199 -21.93 2.78 17.60
N ILE A 200 -20.80 2.16 17.93
CA ILE A 200 -20.74 0.81 18.47
C ILE A 200 -20.87 0.95 19.99
N ASN A 201 -22.03 0.60 20.52
CA ASN A 201 -22.25 0.56 21.97
C ASN A 201 -21.56 -0.67 22.58
N PHE A 202 -21.29 -0.65 23.90
CA PHE A 202 -20.73 -1.77 24.66
C PHE A 202 -21.47 -3.11 24.47
N ASP A 203 -22.76 -3.07 24.12
CA ASP A 203 -23.62 -4.23 23.87
C ASP A 203 -23.61 -4.72 22.40
N ASN A 204 -22.61 -4.33 21.58
CA ASN A 204 -22.57 -4.62 20.15
C ASN A 204 -23.81 -4.17 19.34
N SER A 205 -24.69 -3.38 19.90
CA SER A 205 -25.81 -2.78 19.17
C SER A 205 -25.31 -1.59 18.34
N LYS A 206 -25.49 -1.66 17.02
CA LYS A 206 -25.19 -0.57 16.10
C LYS A 206 -26.34 0.44 16.13
N THR A 207 -26.17 1.57 16.76
CA THR A 207 -27.08 2.72 16.60
C THR A 207 -26.52 3.66 15.55
N SER A 208 -27.23 3.84 14.45
CA SER A 208 -26.86 4.83 13.44
C SER A 208 -27.57 6.15 13.76
N LYS A 209 -26.78 7.19 13.99
CA LYS A 209 -27.30 8.56 14.13
C LYS A 209 -26.93 9.35 12.87
N VAL A 210 -27.94 9.96 12.26
CA VAL A 210 -27.75 10.87 11.12
C VAL A 210 -27.53 12.26 11.65
N LYS A 211 -26.34 12.81 11.44
CA LYS A 211 -26.02 14.20 11.79
C LYS A 211 -25.71 15.02 10.54
N ARG A 212 -25.98 16.31 10.62
CA ARG A 212 -25.57 17.28 9.60
C ARG A 212 -24.27 17.93 10.02
N TYR A 213 -23.28 17.90 9.13
CA TYR A 213 -21.98 18.51 9.34
C TYR A 213 -21.70 19.59 8.31
N GLU A 214 -21.17 20.71 8.79
CA GLU A 214 -20.50 21.67 7.95
C GLU A 214 -19.05 21.21 7.80
N THR A 215 -18.64 20.93 6.56
CA THR A 215 -17.35 20.32 6.26
C THR A 215 -16.89 20.74 4.87
N THR A 216 -15.75 20.22 4.44
CA THR A 216 -15.31 20.35 3.05
C THR A 216 -15.59 19.06 2.26
N CYS A 217 -15.73 19.19 0.94
CA CYS A 217 -15.95 18.05 0.06
C CYS A 217 -14.87 16.97 0.30
N GLY A 218 -13.59 17.34 0.40
CA GLY A 218 -12.49 16.41 0.61
C GLY A 218 -12.57 15.67 1.95
N ARG A 219 -12.97 16.32 3.05
CA ARG A 219 -13.14 15.66 4.37
C ARG A 219 -14.29 14.67 4.35
N ALA A 220 -15.40 15.02 3.70
CA ALA A 220 -16.55 14.13 3.57
C ALA A 220 -16.19 12.87 2.75
N LEU A 221 -15.49 13.03 1.62
CA LEU A 221 -15.03 11.88 0.82
C LEU A 221 -14.03 11.00 1.57
N LEU A 222 -13.15 11.61 2.39
CA LEU A 222 -12.20 10.87 3.22
C LEU A 222 -12.89 9.99 4.27
N SER A 223 -14.06 10.42 4.78
CA SER A 223 -14.77 9.67 5.82
C SER A 223 -15.21 8.27 5.37
N GLU A 224 -15.39 8.04 4.07
CA GLU A 224 -15.77 6.72 3.54
C GLU A 224 -14.68 5.66 3.65
N ILE A 225 -13.41 6.10 3.71
CA ILE A 225 -12.26 5.20 3.80
C ILE A 225 -12.03 4.75 5.25
N LEU A 226 -12.57 5.49 6.21
CA LEU A 226 -12.35 5.22 7.61
C LEU A 226 -13.21 4.07 8.13
N PRO A 227 -12.70 3.32 9.13
CA PRO A 227 -13.47 2.27 9.76
C PRO A 227 -14.72 2.83 10.46
N GLN A 228 -15.78 2.02 10.48
CA GLN A 228 -17.01 2.35 11.20
C GLN A 228 -16.74 2.45 12.70
N GLY A 229 -17.35 3.44 13.36
CA GLY A 229 -17.21 3.68 14.80
C GLY A 229 -16.35 4.89 15.17
N LEU A 230 -15.68 5.51 14.21
CA LEU A 230 -14.98 6.77 14.43
C LEU A 230 -15.93 7.96 14.24
N SER A 231 -15.92 8.90 15.19
CA SER A 231 -16.68 10.14 15.07
C SER A 231 -16.13 11.02 13.96
N PHE A 232 -17.01 11.56 13.11
CA PHE A 232 -16.63 12.48 12.04
C PHE A 232 -15.98 13.78 12.55
N ASP A 233 -16.26 14.17 13.78
CA ASP A 233 -15.65 15.35 14.42
C ASP A 233 -14.11 15.27 14.47
N LEU A 234 -13.57 14.04 14.57
CA LEU A 234 -12.11 13.82 14.54
C LEU A 234 -11.49 14.16 13.18
N LEU A 235 -12.27 13.99 12.12
CA LEU A 235 -11.87 14.23 10.73
C LEU A 235 -12.15 15.66 10.27
N ASN A 236 -13.14 16.32 10.86
CA ASN A 236 -13.63 17.63 10.39
C ASN A 236 -12.66 18.79 10.70
N LYS A 237 -11.40 18.56 10.40
CA LYS A 237 -10.32 19.56 10.54
C LYS A 237 -9.25 19.33 9.48
N THR A 238 -8.36 20.29 9.31
CA THR A 238 -7.22 20.14 8.42
C THR A 238 -6.24 19.14 9.02
N LEU A 239 -6.00 18.03 8.32
CA LEU A 239 -5.14 16.94 8.79
C LEU A 239 -3.67 17.28 8.56
N ASN A 240 -2.99 17.71 9.59
CA ASN A 240 -1.53 17.81 9.62
C ASN A 240 -0.93 16.53 10.22
N LYS A 241 0.42 16.40 10.22
CA LYS A 241 1.12 15.23 10.74
C LYS A 241 0.71 14.87 12.19
N LYS A 242 0.49 15.86 13.04
CA LYS A 242 0.09 15.64 14.44
C LYS A 242 -1.35 15.12 14.55
N GLU A 243 -2.26 15.68 13.76
CA GLU A 243 -3.67 15.26 13.75
C GLU A 243 -3.84 13.87 13.16
N ILE A 244 -3.07 13.52 12.11
CA ILE A 244 -3.04 12.16 11.55
C ILE A 244 -2.54 11.16 12.60
N SER A 245 -1.47 11.49 13.32
CA SER A 245 -0.96 10.62 14.39
C SER A 245 -1.98 10.43 15.51
N ARG A 246 -2.74 11.48 15.87
CA ARG A 246 -3.83 11.36 16.86
C ARG A 246 -4.96 10.47 16.35
N LEU A 247 -5.33 10.60 15.08
CA LEU A 247 -6.40 9.79 14.47
C LEU A 247 -6.07 8.29 14.45
N ILE A 248 -4.80 7.94 14.28
CA ILE A 248 -4.33 6.54 14.24
C ILE A 248 -4.31 5.92 15.64
N ASN A 249 -4.11 6.72 16.69
CA ASN A 249 -4.00 6.27 18.07
C ASN A 249 -5.34 6.28 18.84
N VAL A 250 -6.45 6.54 18.16
CA VAL A 250 -7.82 6.44 18.70
C VAL A 250 -8.35 5.03 18.50
#